data_16c8ffb0c51b29a4e23fee9c21dd64ba
#
_entry.id   16c8ffb0c51b29a4e23fee9c21dd64ba
#
_cell.length_a   1.000
_cell.length_b   1.000
_cell.length_c   1.000
_cell.angle_alpha   90.00
_cell.angle_beta   90.00
_cell.angle_gamma   90.00
#
_symmetry.space_group_name_H-M   'P 1'
#
loop_
_entity.id
_entity.type
_entity.pdbx_description
1 polymer ?
#
loop_
_entity_poly.entity_id
_entity_poly.type
_entity_poly.pdbx_seq_one_letter_code
_entity_poly.pdbx_strand_id
1 'polypeptide(L)'
;NMYFRLTQVDIQEGKMEETIAYAESVADSFRDTPGLFQICIAEMDNGQMTSWSLWANEDAMNAAGPQIQEALSGLGEFVSGPPTISFGPMNAGQIYQTTRKDDPVKPFVVRLGFGSEYNEEKFDEATDWLQNTVYAGYEGTQGLIGALAADVGDNKGVTLSNWESQEAIDASQEK
;
A
#
# COMPACT_ATOMS: atom_id res chain seq x y z
N ASN A 1 -4.38 -0.54 -16.70
CA ASN A 1 -3.77 -1.18 -15.52
C ASN A 1 -3.84 -0.24 -14.32
N MET A 2 -4.23 -0.79 -13.19
CA MET A 2 -4.19 -0.05 -11.92
C MET A 2 -2.76 0.32 -11.58
N TYR A 3 -2.61 1.45 -10.92
CA TYR A 3 -1.31 2.03 -10.60
C TYR A 3 -1.17 2.20 -9.09
N PHE A 4 -0.04 1.79 -8.56
CA PHE A 4 0.26 1.74 -7.14
C PHE A 4 1.29 2.80 -6.77
N ARG A 5 1.11 3.44 -5.62
CA ARG A 5 2.06 4.41 -5.07
C ARG A 5 2.25 4.15 -3.58
N LEU A 6 3.52 4.06 -3.18
CA LEU A 6 3.93 3.80 -1.80
C LEU A 6 4.78 4.97 -1.30
N THR A 7 4.47 5.46 -0.12
CA THR A 7 5.27 6.49 0.57
C THR A 7 5.70 5.94 1.92
N GLN A 8 7.00 5.97 2.19
CA GLN A 8 7.57 5.54 3.46
C GLN A 8 8.32 6.72 4.08
N VAL A 9 8.05 7.02 5.33
CA VAL A 9 8.67 8.15 6.04
C VAL A 9 9.18 7.73 7.40
N ASP A 10 10.39 8.19 7.72
CA ASP A 10 10.96 8.07 9.05
C ASP A 10 10.38 9.18 9.92
N ILE A 11 9.79 8.82 11.06
CA ILE A 11 9.11 9.75 11.94
C ILE A 11 10.03 10.16 13.08
N GLN A 12 10.03 11.45 13.41
CA GLN A 12 10.74 11.96 14.58
C GLN A 12 10.23 11.28 15.84
N GLU A 13 11.14 11.03 16.78
CA GLU A 13 10.80 10.44 18.07
C GLU A 13 9.69 11.23 18.76
N GLY A 14 8.65 10.52 19.21
CA GLY A 14 7.50 11.11 19.88
C GLY A 14 6.45 11.74 18.96
N LYS A 15 6.63 11.69 17.65
CA LYS A 15 5.73 12.33 16.68
C LYS A 15 4.80 11.37 15.94
N MET A 16 4.85 10.08 16.21
CA MET A 16 4.08 9.11 15.44
C MET A 16 2.58 9.33 15.53
N GLU A 17 2.05 9.57 16.72
CA GLU A 17 0.61 9.78 16.91
C GLU A 17 0.10 11.00 16.13
N GLU A 18 0.82 12.12 16.21
CA GLU A 18 0.48 13.34 15.47
C GLU A 18 0.58 13.14 13.96
N THR A 19 1.58 12.39 13.51
CA THR A 19 1.78 12.08 12.10
C THR A 19 0.65 11.23 11.55
N ILE A 20 0.24 10.20 12.28
CA ILE A 20 -0.89 9.34 11.89
C ILE A 20 -2.18 10.16 11.80
N ALA A 21 -2.44 11.04 12.78
CA ALA A 21 -3.61 11.91 12.76
C ALA A 21 -3.62 12.86 11.55
N TYR A 22 -2.47 13.43 11.23
CA TYR A 22 -2.29 14.25 10.02
C TYR A 22 -2.57 13.43 8.76
N ALA A 23 -1.96 12.25 8.65
CA ALA A 23 -2.12 11.39 7.49
C ALA A 23 -3.56 10.90 7.30
N GLU A 24 -4.28 10.63 8.39
CA GLU A 24 -5.70 10.27 8.34
C GLU A 24 -6.55 11.43 7.80
N SER A 25 -6.26 12.67 8.21
CA SER A 25 -6.97 13.84 7.70
C SER A 25 -6.69 14.08 6.22
N VAL A 26 -5.46 13.84 5.77
CA VAL A 26 -5.09 13.88 4.36
C VAL A 26 -5.84 12.81 3.58
N ALA A 27 -5.82 11.57 4.05
CA ALA A 27 -6.55 10.48 3.40
C ALA A 27 -8.03 10.79 3.25
N ASP A 28 -8.62 11.39 4.27
CA ASP A 28 -10.02 11.83 4.24
C ASP A 28 -10.26 12.86 3.14
N SER A 29 -9.36 13.81 2.96
CA SER A 29 -9.43 14.83 1.91
C SER A 29 -9.34 14.27 0.50
N PHE A 30 -8.76 13.08 0.33
CA PHE A 30 -8.61 12.40 -0.96
C PHE A 30 -9.83 11.56 -1.37
N ARG A 31 -10.82 11.37 -0.51
CA ARG A 31 -11.94 10.43 -0.74
C ARG A 31 -12.63 10.56 -2.07
N ASP A 32 -12.80 11.79 -2.56
CA ASP A 32 -13.52 12.06 -3.79
C ASP A 32 -12.61 12.36 -4.97
N THR A 33 -11.33 12.06 -4.84
CA THR A 33 -10.36 12.27 -5.92
C THR A 33 -10.64 11.30 -7.07
N PRO A 34 -10.82 11.82 -8.31
CA PRO A 34 -11.11 10.96 -9.45
C PRO A 34 -10.02 9.90 -9.67
N GLY A 35 -10.45 8.67 -9.88
CA GLY A 35 -9.56 7.55 -10.16
C GLY A 35 -8.84 6.95 -8.96
N LEU A 36 -9.05 7.46 -7.76
CA LEU A 36 -8.51 6.86 -6.54
C LEU A 36 -9.43 5.73 -6.08
N PHE A 37 -8.88 4.51 -5.98
CA PHE A 37 -9.60 3.36 -5.47
C PHE A 37 -9.40 3.13 -3.98
N GLN A 38 -8.17 3.32 -3.50
CA GLN A 38 -7.82 3.03 -2.13
C GLN A 38 -6.68 3.94 -1.68
N ILE A 39 -6.77 4.40 -0.44
CA ILE A 39 -5.68 5.06 0.26
C ILE A 39 -5.65 4.52 1.69
N CYS A 40 -4.47 4.14 2.14
CA CYS A 40 -4.28 3.52 3.46
C CYS A 40 -3.01 4.03 4.12
N ILE A 41 -3.01 3.94 5.44
CA ILE A 41 -1.92 4.39 6.29
C ILE A 41 -1.65 3.31 7.33
N ALA A 42 -0.38 3.07 7.63
CA ALA A 42 0.03 2.16 8.67
C ALA A 42 1.25 2.67 9.42
N GLU A 43 1.23 2.50 10.74
CA GLU A 43 2.43 2.57 11.56
C GLU A 43 3.19 1.26 11.39
N MET A 44 4.49 1.35 11.13
CA MET A 44 5.34 0.19 10.96
C MET A 44 6.16 -0.05 12.25
N ASP A 45 6.51 -1.30 12.48
CA ASP A 45 7.27 -1.70 13.67
C ASP A 45 8.72 -1.17 13.70
N ASN A 46 9.22 -0.68 12.56
CA ASN A 46 10.55 -0.07 12.46
C ASN A 46 10.57 1.45 12.72
N GLY A 47 9.47 2.03 13.20
CA GLY A 47 9.38 3.47 13.48
C GLY A 47 9.03 4.32 12.26
N GLN A 48 8.74 3.69 11.12
CA GLN A 48 8.26 4.37 9.93
C GLN A 48 6.73 4.45 9.90
N MET A 49 6.20 5.44 9.19
CA MET A 49 4.83 5.43 8.71
C MET A 49 4.84 5.10 7.23
N THR A 50 3.93 4.24 6.81
CA THR A 50 3.74 3.87 5.42
C THR A 50 2.34 4.31 4.98
N SER A 51 2.28 4.92 3.81
CA SER A 51 1.02 5.24 3.14
C SER A 51 1.06 4.66 1.73
N TRP A 52 -0.03 4.05 1.29
CA TRP A 52 -0.14 3.62 -0.10
C TRP A 52 -1.48 4.02 -0.68
N SER A 53 -1.47 4.20 -1.99
CA SER A 53 -2.65 4.52 -2.76
C SER A 53 -2.70 3.67 -4.02
N LEU A 54 -3.91 3.35 -4.45
CA LEU A 54 -4.17 2.56 -5.64
C LEU A 54 -5.09 3.37 -6.56
N TRP A 55 -4.65 3.53 -7.79
CA TRP A 55 -5.26 4.41 -8.79
C TRP A 55 -5.76 3.62 -9.99
N ALA A 56 -6.76 4.14 -10.68
CA ALA A 56 -7.29 3.52 -11.89
C ALA A 56 -6.21 3.33 -12.98
N ASN A 57 -5.30 4.29 -13.08
CA ASN A 57 -4.20 4.31 -14.03
C ASN A 57 -3.17 5.37 -13.61
N GLU A 58 -2.06 5.42 -14.32
CA GLU A 58 -1.00 6.39 -14.08
C GLU A 58 -1.47 7.84 -14.28
N ASP A 59 -2.30 8.09 -15.28
CA ASP A 59 -2.80 9.43 -15.55
C ASP A 59 -3.63 9.99 -14.39
N ALA A 60 -4.45 9.16 -13.76
CA ALA A 60 -5.23 9.56 -12.58
C ALA A 60 -4.32 9.94 -11.40
N MET A 61 -3.26 9.16 -11.17
CA MET A 61 -2.28 9.48 -10.14
C MET A 61 -1.57 10.80 -10.44
N ASN A 62 -1.13 10.99 -11.69
CA ASN A 62 -0.43 12.20 -12.11
C ASN A 62 -1.33 13.45 -12.03
N ALA A 63 -2.62 13.30 -12.34
CA ALA A 63 -3.59 14.40 -12.22
C ALA A 63 -3.76 14.86 -10.77
N ALA A 64 -3.57 13.97 -9.80
CA ALA A 64 -3.60 14.30 -8.37
C ALA A 64 -2.25 14.84 -7.85
N GLY A 65 -1.26 15.00 -8.71
CA GLY A 65 0.09 15.44 -8.35
C GLY A 65 0.15 16.68 -7.46
N PRO A 66 -0.55 17.79 -7.79
CA PRO A 66 -0.56 18.98 -6.93
C PRO A 66 -1.11 18.72 -5.53
N GLN A 67 -2.19 17.94 -5.42
CA GLN A 67 -2.78 17.56 -4.14
C GLN A 67 -1.84 16.66 -3.32
N ILE A 68 -1.14 15.74 -3.99
CA ILE A 68 -0.13 14.87 -3.36
C ILE A 68 1.03 15.71 -2.83
N GLN A 69 1.52 16.68 -3.62
CA GLN A 69 2.61 17.57 -3.21
C GLN A 69 2.24 18.40 -1.98
N GLU A 70 1.03 18.91 -1.92
CA GLU A 70 0.55 19.65 -0.74
C GLU A 70 0.54 18.77 0.50
N ALA A 71 0.07 17.54 0.36
CA ALA A 71 0.06 16.55 1.45
C ALA A 71 1.47 16.24 1.96
N LEU A 72 2.42 16.03 1.05
CA LEU A 72 3.83 15.77 1.40
C LEU A 72 4.48 16.98 2.09
N SER A 73 4.15 18.18 1.66
CA SER A 73 4.68 19.42 2.26
C SER A 73 4.29 19.53 3.74
N GLY A 74 3.10 19.08 4.12
CA GLY A 74 2.65 19.10 5.51
C GLY A 74 3.32 18.07 6.41
N LEU A 75 4.04 17.10 5.85
CA LEU A 75 4.78 16.10 6.64
C LEU A 75 6.10 16.63 7.21
N GLY A 76 6.61 17.75 6.71
CA GLY A 76 7.97 18.22 7.03
C GLY A 76 8.27 18.39 8.50
N GLU A 77 7.29 18.78 9.31
CA GLU A 77 7.46 18.97 10.75
C GLU A 77 7.49 17.66 11.56
N PHE A 78 7.06 16.56 10.96
CA PHE A 78 6.94 15.26 11.63
C PHE A 78 8.04 14.29 11.30
N VAL A 79 8.71 14.48 10.17
CA VAL A 79 9.66 13.50 9.63
C VAL A 79 11.10 13.85 10.01
N SER A 80 11.94 12.81 10.11
CA SER A 80 13.38 12.96 10.38
C SER A 80 14.23 12.92 9.12
N GLY A 81 13.62 12.72 7.96
CA GLY A 81 14.30 12.70 6.67
C GLY A 81 13.32 12.78 5.51
N PRO A 82 13.80 12.80 4.28
CA PRO A 82 12.93 12.86 3.11
C PRO A 82 12.13 11.57 2.94
N PRO A 83 10.91 11.64 2.39
CA PRO A 83 10.13 10.44 2.12
C PRO A 83 10.77 9.60 1.02
N THR A 84 10.63 8.28 1.16
CA THR A 84 10.93 7.33 0.09
C THR A 84 9.64 7.02 -0.65
N ILE A 85 9.62 7.30 -1.95
CA ILE A 85 8.44 7.15 -2.79
C ILE A 85 8.72 6.10 -3.85
N SER A 86 7.82 5.12 -3.96
CA SER A 86 7.87 4.07 -4.97
C SER A 86 6.51 4.01 -5.67
N PHE A 87 6.49 3.86 -6.99
CA PHE A 87 5.25 3.78 -7.74
C PHE A 87 5.43 2.95 -9.00
N GLY A 88 4.35 2.38 -9.48
CA GLY A 88 4.35 1.58 -10.69
C GLY A 88 3.04 0.83 -10.90
N PRO A 89 2.92 0.11 -12.02
CA PRO A 89 1.72 -0.66 -12.31
C PRO A 89 1.55 -1.81 -11.32
N MET A 90 0.31 -2.06 -10.94
CA MET A 90 -0.07 -3.25 -10.20
C MET A 90 -0.07 -4.43 -11.14
N ASN A 91 0.70 -5.47 -10.85
CA ASN A 91 0.83 -6.66 -11.70
C ASN A 91 -0.17 -7.74 -11.34
N ALA A 92 -0.43 -7.88 -10.04
CA ALA A 92 -1.36 -8.86 -9.50
C ALA A 92 -2.00 -8.29 -8.24
N GLY A 93 -3.20 -8.74 -7.94
CA GLY A 93 -3.89 -8.34 -6.72
C GLY A 93 -5.24 -8.99 -6.59
N GLN A 94 -5.72 -9.09 -5.36
CA GLN A 94 -7.03 -9.62 -5.04
C GLN A 94 -7.56 -8.96 -3.77
N ILE A 95 -8.86 -8.66 -3.79
CA ILE A 95 -9.60 -8.18 -2.63
C ILE A 95 -10.41 -9.37 -2.10
N TYR A 96 -10.15 -9.76 -0.87
CA TYR A 96 -10.84 -10.88 -0.22
C TYR A 96 -12.04 -10.41 0.60
N GLN A 97 -11.99 -9.17 1.06
CA GLN A 97 -13.10 -8.52 1.76
C GLN A 97 -13.37 -7.18 1.10
N THR A 98 -14.61 -6.96 0.67
CA THR A 98 -15.00 -5.71 0.04
C THR A 98 -15.00 -4.59 1.07
N THR A 99 -14.20 -3.58 0.83
CA THR A 99 -14.23 -2.34 1.59
C THR A 99 -15.01 -1.30 0.79
N ARG A 100 -15.97 -0.65 1.44
CA ARG A 100 -16.67 0.48 0.83
C ARG A 100 -16.04 1.78 1.30
N LYS A 101 -16.12 2.79 0.46
CA LYS A 101 -15.68 4.15 0.78
C LYS A 101 -16.32 4.68 2.06
N ASP A 102 -17.59 4.31 2.29
CA ASP A 102 -18.40 4.78 3.42
C ASP A 102 -18.36 3.85 4.64
N ASP A 103 -17.85 2.65 4.48
CA ASP A 103 -17.70 1.65 5.55
C ASP A 103 -16.36 0.92 5.35
N PRO A 104 -15.25 1.65 5.49
CA PRO A 104 -13.95 1.04 5.29
C PRO A 104 -13.63 0.07 6.42
N VAL A 105 -13.36 -1.18 6.07
CA VAL A 105 -12.62 -2.06 6.98
C VAL A 105 -11.26 -1.40 7.15
N LYS A 106 -10.97 -0.90 8.33
CA LYS A 106 -9.66 -0.29 8.60
C LYS A 106 -8.62 -1.40 8.60
N PRO A 107 -7.65 -1.39 7.68
CA PRO A 107 -6.55 -2.31 7.79
C PRO A 107 -5.74 -1.93 9.01
N PHE A 108 -5.69 -2.81 10.00
CA PHE A 108 -4.93 -2.55 11.21
C PHE A 108 -3.47 -2.95 11.05
N VAL A 109 -3.20 -3.89 10.15
CA VAL A 109 -1.86 -4.41 9.97
C VAL A 109 -1.57 -4.58 8.49
N VAL A 110 -0.39 -4.12 8.11
CA VAL A 110 0.13 -4.23 6.76
C VAL A 110 1.40 -5.05 6.79
N ARG A 111 1.48 -6.02 5.90
CA ARG A 111 2.72 -6.72 5.62
C ARG A 111 3.27 -6.23 4.30
N LEU A 112 4.50 -5.74 4.32
CA LEU A 112 5.16 -5.15 3.18
C LEU A 112 6.42 -5.94 2.86
N GLY A 113 6.57 -6.35 1.61
CA GLY A 113 7.76 -7.04 1.12
C GLY A 113 8.36 -6.35 -0.07
N PHE A 114 9.68 -6.37 -0.16
CA PHE A 114 10.43 -5.83 -1.29
C PHE A 114 11.21 -6.95 -1.94
N GLY A 115 11.11 -7.03 -3.26
CA GLY A 115 11.91 -7.93 -4.07
C GLY A 115 12.80 -7.15 -5.03
N SER A 116 13.99 -7.67 -5.28
CA SER A 116 14.90 -7.14 -6.30
C SER A 116 15.31 -8.27 -7.24
N GLU A 117 15.76 -7.91 -8.45
CA GLU A 117 16.25 -8.83 -9.45
C GLU A 117 15.19 -9.74 -10.07
N TYR A 118 14.22 -9.12 -10.77
CA TYR A 118 13.33 -9.90 -11.64
C TYR A 118 14.10 -10.55 -12.78
N ASN A 119 13.78 -11.79 -13.04
CA ASN A 119 14.08 -12.39 -14.33
C ASN A 119 13.02 -11.91 -15.33
N GLU A 120 13.36 -10.95 -16.16
CA GLU A 120 12.43 -10.35 -17.12
C GLU A 120 11.79 -11.37 -18.06
N GLU A 121 12.53 -12.40 -18.42
CA GLU A 121 12.02 -13.48 -19.30
C GLU A 121 10.89 -14.29 -18.66
N LYS A 122 10.82 -14.30 -17.33
CA LYS A 122 9.81 -15.06 -16.57
C LYS A 122 8.79 -14.17 -15.89
N PHE A 123 8.81 -12.88 -16.18
CA PHE A 123 7.94 -11.91 -15.49
C PHE A 123 6.45 -12.24 -15.66
N ASP A 124 6.00 -12.48 -16.89
CA ASP A 124 4.60 -12.79 -17.17
C ASP A 124 4.19 -14.12 -16.53
N GLU A 125 5.03 -15.13 -16.58
CA GLU A 125 4.80 -16.42 -15.94
C GLU A 125 4.70 -16.29 -14.42
N ALA A 126 5.61 -15.52 -13.82
CA ALA A 126 5.60 -15.26 -12.38
C ALA A 126 4.36 -14.48 -11.94
N THR A 127 3.93 -13.50 -12.73
CA THR A 127 2.72 -12.71 -12.47
C THR A 127 1.47 -13.59 -12.55
N ASP A 128 1.36 -14.44 -13.57
CA ASP A 128 0.24 -15.36 -13.70
C ASP A 128 0.19 -16.36 -12.55
N TRP A 129 1.32 -16.89 -12.15
CA TRP A 129 1.41 -17.79 -11.00
C TRP A 129 0.98 -17.11 -9.70
N LEU A 130 1.45 -15.88 -9.48
CA LEU A 130 1.09 -15.10 -8.30
C LEU A 130 -0.42 -14.85 -8.24
N GLN A 131 -1.01 -14.40 -9.35
CA GLN A 131 -2.43 -14.08 -9.43
C GLN A 131 -3.31 -15.33 -9.32
N ASN A 132 -3.00 -16.36 -10.09
CA ASN A 132 -3.91 -17.50 -10.28
C ASN A 132 -3.66 -18.66 -9.33
N THR A 133 -2.50 -18.70 -8.69
CA THR A 133 -2.14 -19.77 -7.76
C THR A 133 -2.00 -19.24 -6.34
N VAL A 134 -1.13 -18.26 -6.12
CA VAL A 134 -0.83 -17.77 -4.77
C VAL A 134 -2.01 -16.99 -4.21
N TYR A 135 -2.44 -15.94 -4.89
CA TYR A 135 -3.54 -15.09 -4.38
C TYR A 135 -4.89 -15.81 -4.40
N ALA A 136 -5.15 -16.62 -5.41
CA ALA A 136 -6.34 -17.45 -5.44
C ALA A 136 -6.35 -18.46 -4.30
N GLY A 137 -5.19 -19.00 -3.93
CA GLY A 137 -5.04 -19.94 -2.81
C GLY A 137 -5.25 -19.32 -1.44
N TYR A 138 -5.18 -18.00 -1.33
CA TYR A 138 -5.43 -17.28 -0.08
C TYR A 138 -6.90 -16.99 0.18
N GLU A 139 -7.78 -17.30 -0.76
CA GLU A 139 -9.21 -17.15 -0.57
C GLU A 139 -9.68 -17.93 0.67
N GLY A 140 -10.48 -17.29 1.52
CA GLY A 140 -10.93 -17.90 2.77
C GLY A 140 -9.95 -17.78 3.94
N THR A 141 -8.79 -17.16 3.75
CA THR A 141 -7.85 -16.91 4.84
C THR A 141 -8.44 -15.88 5.81
N GLN A 142 -8.59 -16.30 7.06
CA GLN A 142 -9.22 -15.47 8.07
C GLN A 142 -8.41 -14.20 8.34
N GLY A 143 -9.09 -13.06 8.28
CA GLY A 143 -8.50 -11.76 8.59
C GLY A 143 -7.70 -11.12 7.46
N LEU A 144 -7.56 -11.78 6.32
CA LEU A 144 -6.91 -11.20 5.14
C LEU A 144 -7.91 -10.32 4.37
N ILE A 145 -7.56 -9.06 4.18
CA ILE A 145 -8.43 -8.08 3.50
C ILE A 145 -8.11 -8.03 2.01
N GLY A 146 -6.85 -7.88 1.67
CA GLY A 146 -6.40 -7.81 0.29
C GLY A 146 -4.90 -8.00 0.15
N ALA A 147 -4.46 -8.28 -1.07
CA ALA A 147 -3.05 -8.43 -1.39
C ALA A 147 -2.78 -7.89 -2.79
N LEU A 148 -1.60 -7.34 -3.00
CA LEU A 148 -1.18 -6.88 -4.32
C LEU A 148 0.33 -7.01 -4.50
N ALA A 149 0.73 -7.00 -5.76
CA ALA A 149 2.12 -6.88 -6.18
C ALA A 149 2.22 -5.81 -7.26
N ALA A 150 3.25 -5.00 -7.18
CA ALA A 150 3.51 -3.93 -8.14
C ALA A 150 4.98 -3.89 -8.55
N ASP A 151 5.22 -3.53 -9.81
CA ASP A 151 6.54 -3.21 -10.32
C ASP A 151 6.79 -1.72 -10.11
N VAL A 152 7.80 -1.39 -9.31
CA VAL A 152 8.11 0.01 -8.96
C VAL A 152 9.36 0.53 -9.68
N GLY A 153 9.77 -0.14 -10.76
CA GLY A 153 10.92 0.25 -11.54
C GLY A 153 12.26 -0.28 -11.01
N ASP A 154 13.33 -0.13 -11.78
CA ASP A 154 14.69 -0.55 -11.42
C ASP A 154 14.80 -2.04 -11.01
N ASN A 155 14.04 -2.91 -11.64
CA ASN A 155 13.93 -4.33 -11.29
C ASN A 155 13.50 -4.57 -9.83
N LYS A 156 12.71 -3.65 -9.27
CA LYS A 156 12.19 -3.78 -7.89
C LYS A 156 10.71 -4.04 -7.91
N GLY A 157 10.27 -4.92 -7.02
CA GLY A 157 8.87 -5.20 -6.79
C GLY A 157 8.48 -4.96 -5.33
N VAL A 158 7.23 -4.63 -5.16
CA VAL A 158 6.62 -4.48 -3.85
C VAL A 158 5.47 -5.47 -3.76
N THR A 159 5.40 -6.21 -2.67
CA THR A 159 4.22 -7.00 -2.30
C THR A 159 3.64 -6.40 -1.03
N LEU A 160 2.32 -6.34 -0.97
CA LEU A 160 1.63 -5.76 0.15
C LEU A 160 0.39 -6.59 0.46
N SER A 161 0.16 -6.87 1.73
CA SER A 161 -1.07 -7.48 2.20
C SER A 161 -1.63 -6.71 3.39
N ASN A 162 -2.97 -6.57 3.40
CA ASN A 162 -3.71 -5.88 4.45
C ASN A 162 -4.46 -6.91 5.29
N TRP A 163 -4.34 -6.79 6.60
CA TRP A 163 -4.89 -7.75 7.57
C TRP A 163 -5.69 -7.03 8.65
N GLU A 164 -6.67 -7.71 9.18
CA GLU A 164 -7.49 -7.20 10.29
C GLU A 164 -6.70 -7.08 11.59
N SER A 165 -5.70 -7.94 11.79
CA SER A 165 -4.90 -7.96 13.03
C SER A 165 -3.56 -8.66 12.84
N GLN A 166 -2.64 -8.40 13.75
CA GLN A 166 -1.36 -9.14 13.84
C GLN A 166 -1.60 -10.63 14.13
N GLU A 167 -2.61 -10.94 14.93
CA GLU A 167 -2.99 -12.33 15.23
C GLU A 167 -3.37 -13.11 13.98
N ALA A 168 -4.07 -12.47 13.04
CA ALA A 168 -4.44 -13.09 11.77
C ALA A 168 -3.20 -13.42 10.91
N ILE A 169 -2.22 -12.51 10.88
CA ILE A 169 -0.94 -12.76 10.18
C ILE A 169 -0.22 -13.95 10.81
N ASP A 170 -0.10 -13.96 12.12
CA ASP A 170 0.62 -15.01 12.85
C ASP A 170 -0.02 -16.38 12.63
N ALA A 171 -1.36 -16.46 12.67
CA ALA A 171 -2.10 -17.68 12.40
C ALA A 171 -1.91 -18.19 10.97
N SER A 172 -1.74 -17.30 9.99
CA SER A 172 -1.54 -17.67 8.60
C SER A 172 -0.17 -18.29 8.34
N GLN A 173 0.82 -18.00 9.18
CA GLN A 173 2.19 -18.49 9.04
C GLN A 173 2.40 -19.90 9.63
N GLU A 174 1.47 -20.37 10.42
CA GLU A 174 1.50 -21.72 11.02
C GLU A 174 1.01 -22.83 10.06
N LYS A 175 0.60 -22.49 8.86
CA LYS A 175 0.07 -23.44 7.86
C LYS A 175 1.12 -23.87 6.84
#